data_1b74021afaeefc86b5249e418a734213
#
_entry.id   1b74021afaeefc86b5249e418a734213
#
_cell.length_a   1.000
_cell.length_b   1.000
_cell.length_c   1.000
_cell.angle_alpha   90.00
_cell.angle_beta   90.00
_cell.angle_gamma   90.00
#
_symmetry.space_group_name_H-M   'P 1'
#
loop_
_entity.id
_entity.type
_entity.pdbx_description
1 polymer ?
#
loop_
_entity_poly.entity_id
_entity_poly.type
_entity_poly.pdbx_seq_one_letter_code
_entity_poly.pdbx_strand_id
1 'polypeptide(L)'
;MSDFRIDQITNRVGDAGTQICGVSTFSGRSGMIIPGGSTEFRGGRGRGVFLAGYAAPSYYTSMDYVEISTTGNASDFGDLSVDKNYSGGCASATRGFSIGGWDEPGGTLLSGIEYVTISSKGGTYDWGDMWESAYNVTGFSNSTRGLCAAGYGGPTSPLGPYMNVIQYFQMATTGNMSDFGDLVHTRRQHGSNGSSTTRGFVAGGQYDGSGAASYVNMIDMITMTTLGNAISFGDITADCDGANSASDATRLVISLGAGPSPLDYGLNIINYLTMATQGNASDFGDSTSKYTSSPGTSNSVRAVFGGGRDNPGYHNTIDYVTIATTGDATDFGDLTSQRVVNAAAGDAHGGLGS
;
A
#
# COMPACT_ATOMS: atom_id res chain seq x y z
N MET A 1 -16.14 -43.67 12.68
CA MET A 1 -15.00 -42.97 12.02
C MET A 1 -13.73 -43.64 12.47
N SER A 2 -12.92 -44.19 11.58
CA SER A 2 -11.69 -44.88 11.94
C SER A 2 -10.56 -43.85 12.07
N ASP A 3 -9.99 -43.69 13.23
CA ASP A 3 -8.80 -42.86 13.43
C ASP A 3 -7.55 -43.63 13.00
N PHE A 4 -6.76 -43.03 12.11
CA PHE A 4 -5.46 -43.53 11.74
C PHE A 4 -4.40 -42.72 12.49
N ARG A 5 -3.70 -43.34 13.44
CA ARG A 5 -2.69 -42.66 14.23
C ARG A 5 -1.30 -43.15 13.84
N ILE A 6 -0.43 -42.24 13.52
CA ILE A 6 0.97 -42.46 13.16
C ILE A 6 1.84 -41.55 14.02
N ASP A 7 2.83 -42.09 14.67
CA ASP A 7 3.74 -41.33 15.53
C ASP A 7 4.74 -40.49 14.69
N GLN A 8 5.12 -40.98 13.52
CA GLN A 8 6.06 -40.28 12.65
C GLN A 8 5.89 -40.69 11.18
N ILE A 9 5.93 -39.73 10.26
CA ILE A 9 6.02 -39.92 8.82
C ILE A 9 7.28 -39.22 8.33
N THR A 10 8.21 -39.97 7.75
CA THR A 10 9.44 -39.42 7.18
C THR A 10 9.63 -39.93 5.74
N ASN A 11 10.58 -39.31 5.02
CA ASN A 11 11.02 -39.87 3.75
C ASN A 11 11.76 -41.22 3.99
N ARG A 12 12.09 -41.92 2.93
CA ARG A 12 12.73 -43.25 2.99
C ARG A 12 14.06 -43.28 3.75
N VAL A 13 14.77 -42.18 3.82
CA VAL A 13 16.06 -42.06 4.53
C VAL A 13 15.91 -41.50 5.95
N GLY A 14 14.74 -41.04 6.36
CA GLY A 14 14.47 -40.58 7.71
C GLY A 14 14.98 -39.17 8.05
N ASP A 15 15.49 -38.42 7.08
CA ASP A 15 16.13 -37.11 7.26
C ASP A 15 15.24 -35.91 6.92
N ALA A 16 14.08 -36.16 6.30
CA ALA A 16 13.10 -35.12 5.99
C ALA A 16 11.66 -35.61 6.15
N GLY A 17 10.76 -34.71 6.50
CA GLY A 17 9.32 -35.00 6.51
C GLY A 17 8.77 -35.25 5.11
N THR A 18 7.66 -35.97 5.02
CA THR A 18 6.97 -36.25 3.77
C THR A 18 6.33 -34.98 3.23
N GLN A 19 6.62 -34.64 1.99
CA GLN A 19 5.86 -33.65 1.24
C GLN A 19 4.61 -34.30 0.65
N ILE A 20 3.46 -33.88 1.10
CA ILE A 20 2.18 -34.17 0.46
C ILE A 20 1.87 -32.98 -0.43
N CYS A 21 1.49 -33.21 -1.72
CA CYS A 21 1.23 -32.15 -2.67
C CYS A 21 0.28 -31.09 -2.07
N GLY A 22 0.81 -29.87 -1.84
CA GLY A 22 0.08 -28.79 -1.18
C GLY A 22 0.10 -28.78 0.36
N VAL A 23 0.84 -29.66 1.04
CA VAL A 23 0.99 -29.67 2.50
C VAL A 23 2.44 -29.91 2.88
N SER A 24 3.03 -29.00 3.68
CA SER A 24 4.35 -29.19 4.27
C SER A 24 4.23 -29.65 5.72
N THR A 25 4.90 -30.74 6.07
CA THR A 25 4.97 -31.24 7.44
C THR A 25 6.33 -30.93 8.04
N PHE A 26 6.38 -30.37 9.24
CA PHE A 26 7.62 -30.19 9.96
C PHE A 26 7.89 -31.36 10.89
N SER A 27 9.11 -31.85 10.89
CA SER A 27 9.63 -32.73 11.93
C SER A 27 9.89 -31.89 13.19
N GLY A 28 8.94 -31.84 14.08
CA GLY A 28 9.03 -31.07 15.32
C GLY A 28 7.72 -31.08 16.08
N ARG A 29 7.72 -30.51 17.23
CA ARG A 29 6.59 -30.52 18.18
C ARG A 29 5.35 -29.73 17.76
N SER A 30 5.30 -29.18 16.59
CA SER A 30 4.20 -28.34 16.11
C SER A 30 3.64 -28.88 14.81
N GLY A 31 2.57 -29.53 14.92
CA GLY A 31 1.59 -29.98 13.96
C GLY A 31 1.75 -29.69 12.44
N MET A 32 0.80 -30.15 11.71
CA MET A 32 0.66 -29.98 10.26
C MET A 32 0.42 -28.49 9.92
N ILE A 33 1.24 -27.96 9.03
CA ILE A 33 1.01 -26.64 8.47
C ILE A 33 0.17 -26.77 7.21
N ILE A 34 -0.99 -26.19 7.24
CA ILE A 34 -1.85 -26.13 6.07
C ILE A 34 -1.26 -25.13 5.08
N PRO A 35 -1.08 -25.48 3.80
CA PRO A 35 -0.59 -24.55 2.81
C PRO A 35 -1.61 -23.45 2.55
N GLY A 36 -1.26 -22.34 2.91
CA GLY A 36 -1.94 -21.07 2.73
C GLY A 36 -0.93 -19.95 2.94
N GLY A 37 0.29 -20.33 3.15
CA GLY A 37 1.40 -19.50 3.43
C GLY A 37 2.47 -20.27 4.22
N SER A 38 3.72 -19.87 4.16
CA SER A 38 4.72 -20.35 5.08
C SER A 38 4.29 -19.97 6.50
N THR A 39 4.76 -20.68 7.50
CA THR A 39 4.54 -20.28 8.92
C THR A 39 5.15 -18.94 9.25
N GLU A 40 6.07 -18.50 8.44
CA GLU A 40 6.66 -17.17 8.46
C GLU A 40 5.77 -16.19 7.68
N PHE A 41 4.91 -16.71 6.84
CA PHE A 41 4.07 -16.00 5.92
C PHE A 41 2.63 -16.02 6.43
N ARG A 42 2.31 -15.16 7.33
CA ARG A 42 0.93 -14.92 7.79
C ARG A 42 0.13 -14.09 6.81
N GLY A 43 0.76 -13.70 5.71
CA GLY A 43 0.16 -13.05 4.58
C GLY A 43 -0.63 -14.03 3.70
N GLY A 44 -1.24 -13.52 2.68
CA GLY A 44 -1.91 -14.28 1.66
C GLY A 44 -0.96 -14.92 0.64
N ARG A 45 -1.43 -15.05 -0.58
CA ARG A 45 -0.69 -15.67 -1.69
C ARG A 45 0.37 -14.76 -2.30
N GLY A 46 0.49 -13.50 -1.85
CA GLY A 46 1.28 -12.46 -2.50
C GLY A 46 0.53 -11.86 -3.67
N ARG A 47 -0.77 -11.67 -3.52
CA ARG A 47 -1.60 -10.96 -4.49
C ARG A 47 -1.60 -9.48 -4.19
N GLY A 48 -1.30 -8.67 -5.22
CA GLY A 48 -1.48 -7.24 -5.22
C GLY A 48 -2.73 -6.84 -5.99
N VAL A 49 -3.54 -5.94 -5.44
CA VAL A 49 -4.72 -5.37 -6.08
C VAL A 49 -4.53 -3.88 -6.26
N PHE A 50 -4.66 -3.39 -7.47
CA PHE A 50 -4.62 -1.97 -7.84
C PHE A 50 -6.05 -1.45 -7.91
N LEU A 51 -6.35 -0.43 -7.09
CA LEU A 51 -7.72 0.00 -6.81
C LEU A 51 -8.09 1.21 -7.65
N ALA A 52 -9.00 1.04 -8.60
CA ALA A 52 -9.61 2.13 -9.38
C ALA A 52 -8.60 3.10 -10.03
N GLY A 53 -9.06 4.32 -10.32
CA GLY A 53 -8.19 5.35 -10.86
C GLY A 53 -8.85 6.21 -11.93
N TYR A 54 -8.04 7.01 -12.60
CA TYR A 54 -8.53 7.86 -13.68
C TYR A 54 -7.52 8.03 -14.82
N ALA A 55 -8.03 8.22 -16.02
CA ALA A 55 -7.29 8.74 -17.17
C ALA A 55 -8.24 9.69 -17.92
N ALA A 56 -8.01 10.99 -17.79
CA ALA A 56 -8.93 12.01 -18.31
C ALA A 56 -9.30 11.78 -19.78
N PRO A 57 -10.58 11.86 -20.16
CA PRO A 57 -11.72 12.29 -19.32
C PRO A 57 -12.43 11.14 -18.57
N SER A 58 -11.87 9.94 -18.52
CA SER A 58 -12.52 8.75 -17.96
C SER A 58 -12.09 8.50 -16.52
N TYR A 59 -13.04 8.05 -15.71
CA TYR A 59 -12.86 7.58 -14.35
C TYR A 59 -13.20 6.09 -14.29
N TYR A 60 -12.47 5.34 -13.47
CA TYR A 60 -12.57 3.88 -13.45
C TYR A 60 -12.96 3.40 -12.07
N THR A 61 -13.95 2.54 -12.00
CA THR A 61 -14.24 1.72 -10.82
C THR A 61 -13.38 0.46 -10.80
N SER A 62 -12.91 0.03 -11.97
CA SER A 62 -12.24 -1.26 -12.16
C SER A 62 -10.97 -1.39 -11.32
N MET A 63 -10.83 -2.56 -10.74
CA MET A 63 -9.65 -2.99 -9.99
C MET A 63 -8.91 -4.06 -10.78
N ASP A 64 -7.59 -3.99 -10.76
CA ASP A 64 -6.72 -4.99 -11.36
C ASP A 64 -5.93 -5.75 -10.29
N TYR A 65 -5.57 -6.99 -10.56
CA TYR A 65 -4.70 -7.74 -9.65
C TYR A 65 -3.55 -8.45 -10.37
N VAL A 66 -2.48 -8.66 -9.62
CA VAL A 66 -1.31 -9.45 -10.00
C VAL A 66 -0.94 -10.45 -8.91
N GLU A 67 -0.30 -11.53 -9.30
CA GLU A 67 0.40 -12.43 -8.37
C GLU A 67 1.86 -11.96 -8.31
N ILE A 68 2.27 -11.30 -7.22
CA ILE A 68 3.56 -10.56 -7.11
C ILE A 68 4.78 -11.46 -7.36
N SER A 69 4.67 -12.75 -7.08
CA SER A 69 5.76 -13.70 -7.26
C SER A 69 6.06 -14.05 -8.72
N THR A 70 5.15 -13.74 -9.65
CA THR A 70 5.26 -14.12 -11.06
C THR A 70 4.98 -12.91 -11.95
N THR A 71 5.95 -12.51 -12.77
CA THR A 71 5.77 -11.41 -13.73
C THR A 71 4.70 -11.75 -14.77
N GLY A 72 3.97 -10.74 -15.21
CA GLY A 72 2.92 -10.83 -16.22
C GLY A 72 1.88 -9.75 -16.04
N ASN A 73 1.04 -9.59 -17.04
CA ASN A 73 0.00 -8.57 -17.04
C ASN A 73 -1.05 -8.82 -15.94
N ALA A 74 -1.58 -7.74 -15.42
CA ALA A 74 -2.68 -7.77 -14.49
C ALA A 74 -3.95 -8.34 -15.13
N SER A 75 -4.80 -8.86 -14.28
CA SER A 75 -6.13 -9.33 -14.66
C SER A 75 -7.19 -8.54 -13.91
N ASP A 76 -8.35 -8.41 -14.51
CA ASP A 76 -9.52 -7.82 -13.86
C ASP A 76 -9.87 -8.52 -12.56
N PHE A 77 -10.08 -7.72 -11.50
CA PHE A 77 -10.46 -8.19 -10.17
C PHE A 77 -11.94 -7.97 -9.88
N GLY A 78 -12.51 -6.87 -10.34
CA GLY A 78 -13.86 -6.38 -10.07
C GLY A 78 -13.90 -4.87 -9.95
N ASP A 79 -14.95 -4.32 -9.34
CA ASP A 79 -15.19 -2.88 -9.32
C ASP A 79 -15.39 -2.33 -7.91
N LEU A 80 -14.97 -1.06 -7.69
CA LEU A 80 -15.43 -0.23 -6.58
C LEU A 80 -16.90 0.12 -6.76
N SER A 81 -17.60 0.49 -5.70
CA SER A 81 -19.02 0.87 -5.75
C SER A 81 -19.24 2.24 -6.41
N VAL A 82 -18.25 3.12 -6.37
CA VAL A 82 -18.28 4.47 -6.96
C VAL A 82 -16.96 4.84 -7.62
N ASP A 83 -17.06 5.67 -8.66
CA ASP A 83 -15.89 6.32 -9.26
C ASP A 83 -15.25 7.25 -8.25
N LYS A 84 -13.97 7.09 -7.98
CA LYS A 84 -13.26 8.00 -7.08
C LYS A 84 -11.79 8.12 -7.42
N ASN A 85 -11.24 9.29 -7.06
CA ASN A 85 -9.84 9.61 -7.24
C ASN A 85 -9.17 9.83 -5.90
N TYR A 86 -7.85 9.68 -5.86
CA TYR A 86 -7.00 10.09 -4.75
C TYR A 86 -7.38 9.48 -3.40
N SER A 87 -7.86 8.24 -3.41
CA SER A 87 -8.12 7.47 -2.21
C SER A 87 -6.84 6.87 -1.62
N GLY A 88 -6.86 6.56 -0.33
CA GLY A 88 -5.83 5.77 0.32
C GLY A 88 -6.10 4.28 0.21
N GLY A 89 -5.05 3.47 0.37
CA GLY A 89 -5.17 2.01 0.36
C GLY A 89 -4.34 1.35 1.45
N CYS A 90 -4.89 0.29 2.02
CA CYS A 90 -4.17 -0.59 2.95
C CYS A 90 -4.75 -2.00 2.89
N ALA A 91 -4.12 -2.96 3.54
CA ALA A 91 -4.59 -4.34 3.50
C ALA A 91 -4.31 -5.12 4.78
N SER A 92 -5.12 -6.13 5.03
CA SER A 92 -4.79 -7.28 5.88
C SER A 92 -4.42 -8.49 5.01
N ALA A 93 -4.09 -9.61 5.62
CA ALA A 93 -3.83 -10.87 4.90
C ALA A 93 -5.03 -11.39 4.08
N THR A 94 -6.22 -10.80 4.22
CA THR A 94 -7.44 -11.27 3.57
C THR A 94 -8.25 -10.20 2.89
N ARG A 95 -8.09 -8.94 3.29
CA ARG A 95 -8.90 -7.80 2.83
C ARG A 95 -8.04 -6.67 2.34
N GLY A 96 -8.38 -6.11 1.18
CA GLY A 96 -7.86 -4.84 0.68
C GLY A 96 -8.88 -3.74 0.89
N PHE A 97 -8.45 -2.55 1.25
CA PHE A 97 -9.30 -1.41 1.59
C PHE A 97 -9.01 -0.23 0.68
N SER A 98 -10.07 0.48 0.28
CA SER A 98 -10.05 1.79 -0.36
C SER A 98 -10.69 2.80 0.57
N ILE A 99 -9.99 3.91 0.89
CA ILE A 99 -10.33 4.83 1.97
C ILE A 99 -10.50 6.24 1.41
N GLY A 100 -11.69 6.85 1.64
CA GLY A 100 -11.97 8.22 1.23
C GLY A 100 -11.84 8.44 -0.28
N GLY A 101 -11.45 9.65 -0.66
CA GLY A 101 -11.24 10.05 -2.05
C GLY A 101 -12.16 11.18 -2.50
N TRP A 102 -12.10 11.46 -3.79
CA TRP A 102 -12.88 12.47 -4.48
C TRP A 102 -13.79 11.81 -5.52
N ASP A 103 -15.10 11.98 -5.37
CA ASP A 103 -16.10 11.52 -6.33
C ASP A 103 -16.09 12.43 -7.57
N GLU A 104 -15.86 11.87 -8.73
CA GLU A 104 -15.98 12.53 -10.03
C GLU A 104 -17.01 11.77 -10.90
N PRO A 105 -17.95 12.44 -11.55
CA PRO A 105 -18.08 13.90 -11.71
C PRO A 105 -18.89 14.61 -10.62
N GLY A 106 -19.25 13.93 -9.52
CA GLY A 106 -20.08 14.51 -8.46
C GLY A 106 -19.45 15.69 -7.71
N GLY A 107 -18.12 15.80 -7.73
CA GLY A 107 -17.40 16.91 -7.11
C GLY A 107 -17.47 16.90 -5.57
N THR A 108 -17.59 15.74 -4.95
CA THR A 108 -17.74 15.60 -3.50
C THR A 108 -16.59 14.85 -2.84
N LEU A 109 -16.25 15.27 -1.62
CA LEU A 109 -15.33 14.54 -0.75
C LEU A 109 -16.03 13.31 -0.19
N LEU A 110 -15.34 12.18 -0.22
CA LEU A 110 -15.85 10.92 0.30
C LEU A 110 -15.25 10.61 1.67
N SER A 111 -16.08 10.08 2.57
CA SER A 111 -15.67 9.50 3.84
C SER A 111 -15.61 7.97 3.78
N GLY A 112 -16.30 7.36 2.83
CA GLY A 112 -16.54 5.91 2.77
C GLY A 112 -15.27 5.08 2.71
N ILE A 113 -15.27 3.99 3.45
CA ILE A 113 -14.26 2.94 3.41
C ILE A 113 -14.91 1.72 2.77
N GLU A 114 -14.31 1.22 1.70
CA GLU A 114 -14.75 0.02 1.03
C GLU A 114 -13.68 -1.06 1.12
N TYR A 115 -14.08 -2.32 1.12
CA TYR A 115 -13.12 -3.43 1.12
C TYR A 115 -13.46 -4.51 0.10
N VAL A 116 -12.43 -5.23 -0.30
CA VAL A 116 -12.51 -6.47 -1.08
C VAL A 116 -11.92 -7.64 -0.28
N THR A 117 -12.36 -8.86 -0.60
CA THR A 117 -11.68 -10.08 -0.16
C THR A 117 -10.61 -10.44 -1.20
N ILE A 118 -9.31 -10.27 -0.86
CA ILE A 118 -8.20 -10.39 -1.82
C ILE A 118 -8.13 -11.78 -2.48
N SER A 119 -8.52 -12.83 -1.77
CA SER A 119 -8.47 -14.20 -2.29
C SER A 119 -9.56 -14.51 -3.31
N SER A 120 -10.62 -13.72 -3.41
CA SER A 120 -11.73 -13.90 -4.33
C SER A 120 -12.00 -12.64 -5.13
N LYS A 121 -12.20 -12.78 -6.45
CA LYS A 121 -12.60 -11.67 -7.31
C LYS A 121 -13.99 -11.17 -6.96
N GLY A 122 -14.26 -9.91 -7.25
CA GLY A 122 -15.59 -9.32 -7.10
C GLY A 122 -15.53 -7.83 -6.74
N GLY A 123 -16.70 -7.23 -6.63
CA GLY A 123 -16.84 -5.85 -6.20
C GLY A 123 -16.59 -5.65 -4.72
N THR A 124 -16.63 -4.40 -4.31
CA THR A 124 -16.40 -3.98 -2.92
C THR A 124 -17.64 -4.13 -2.06
N TYR A 125 -17.39 -4.13 -0.76
CA TYR A 125 -18.38 -4.06 0.30
C TYR A 125 -18.10 -2.84 1.17
N ASP A 126 -19.16 -2.23 1.70
CA ASP A 126 -19.05 -1.15 2.67
C ASP A 126 -18.40 -1.63 3.98
N TRP A 127 -17.50 -0.82 4.51
CA TRP A 127 -16.83 -1.06 5.79
C TRP A 127 -17.29 -0.12 6.88
N GLY A 128 -17.46 1.15 6.55
CA GLY A 128 -17.77 2.27 7.42
C GLY A 128 -17.15 3.56 6.88
N ASP A 129 -16.95 4.54 7.73
CA ASP A 129 -16.52 5.88 7.33
C ASP A 129 -15.26 6.36 8.05
N MET A 130 -14.52 7.23 7.37
CA MET A 130 -13.57 8.13 8.01
C MET A 130 -14.31 9.10 8.92
N TRP A 131 -13.61 9.64 9.90
CA TRP A 131 -14.15 10.68 10.77
C TRP A 131 -14.41 11.99 10.00
N GLU A 132 -13.56 12.35 9.07
CA GLU A 132 -13.70 13.52 8.20
C GLU A 132 -13.52 13.11 6.74
N SER A 133 -14.39 13.60 5.85
CA SER A 133 -14.29 13.35 4.41
C SER A 133 -13.02 14.00 3.85
N ALA A 134 -12.24 13.27 3.08
CA ALA A 134 -11.01 13.78 2.50
C ALA A 134 -10.58 13.02 1.26
N TYR A 135 -9.80 13.69 0.40
CA TYR A 135 -9.04 13.07 -0.66
C TYR A 135 -7.54 13.31 -0.48
N ASN A 136 -6.70 12.70 -1.30
CA ASN A 136 -5.26 12.68 -1.12
C ASN A 136 -4.85 12.18 0.28
N VAL A 137 -5.54 11.16 0.75
CA VAL A 137 -5.20 10.45 1.98
C VAL A 137 -4.29 9.28 1.67
N THR A 138 -3.39 8.96 2.57
CA THR A 138 -2.51 7.81 2.42
C THR A 138 -2.85 6.72 3.43
N GLY A 139 -2.86 5.47 2.96
CA GLY A 139 -3.18 4.31 3.77
C GLY A 139 -1.97 3.43 4.05
N PHE A 140 -1.92 2.83 5.22
CA PHE A 140 -0.95 1.82 5.65
C PHE A 140 -1.54 0.95 6.76
N SER A 141 -0.95 -0.21 7.02
CA SER A 141 -1.55 -1.15 7.97
C SER A 141 -0.58 -2.16 8.55
N ASN A 142 -0.99 -2.75 9.65
CA ASN A 142 -0.43 -4.02 10.12
C ASN A 142 -1.52 -5.11 10.07
N SER A 143 -1.26 -6.26 10.69
CA SER A 143 -2.20 -7.39 10.68
C SER A 143 -3.55 -7.13 11.38
N THR A 144 -3.68 -6.06 12.16
CA THR A 144 -4.87 -5.79 12.98
C THR A 144 -5.51 -4.43 12.74
N ARG A 145 -4.71 -3.43 12.38
CA ARG A 145 -5.15 -2.04 12.21
C ARG A 145 -4.87 -1.54 10.80
N GLY A 146 -5.88 -0.94 10.18
CA GLY A 146 -5.74 -0.04 9.06
C GLY A 146 -5.67 1.39 9.55
N LEU A 147 -4.75 2.17 9.00
CA LEU A 147 -4.58 3.58 9.29
C LEU A 147 -4.67 4.38 8.00
N CYS A 148 -5.18 5.60 8.11
CA CYS A 148 -4.98 6.59 7.07
C CYS A 148 -4.50 7.90 7.70
N ALA A 149 -3.72 8.65 6.94
CA ALA A 149 -3.10 9.87 7.41
C ALA A 149 -3.07 10.94 6.33
N ALA A 150 -2.84 12.18 6.73
CA ALA A 150 -2.81 13.33 5.83
C ALA A 150 -4.16 13.57 5.14
N GLY A 151 -4.17 14.32 4.06
CA GLY A 151 -5.32 14.53 3.20
C GLY A 151 -5.71 15.99 3.00
N TYR A 152 -6.67 16.17 2.11
CA TYR A 152 -7.29 17.46 1.85
C TYR A 152 -8.79 17.38 2.11
N GLY A 153 -9.24 18.04 3.17
CA GLY A 153 -10.65 18.10 3.59
C GLY A 153 -11.44 19.25 2.96
N GLY A 154 -10.81 20.03 2.09
CA GLY A 154 -11.44 21.21 1.48
C GLY A 154 -11.39 22.46 2.37
N PRO A 155 -11.73 23.63 1.80
CA PRO A 155 -11.56 24.92 2.46
C PRO A 155 -12.53 25.13 3.66
N THR A 156 -13.55 24.30 3.78
CA THR A 156 -14.57 24.38 4.84
C THR A 156 -14.41 23.30 5.91
N SER A 157 -13.39 22.43 5.78
CA SER A 157 -13.13 21.41 6.79
C SER A 157 -12.78 22.03 8.13
N PRO A 158 -13.35 21.54 9.25
CA PRO A 158 -12.99 22.00 10.57
C PRO A 158 -11.55 21.72 10.96
N LEU A 159 -10.89 20.78 10.25
CA LEU A 159 -9.49 20.41 10.44
C LEU A 159 -8.53 21.20 9.52
N GLY A 160 -9.06 22.15 8.73
CA GLY A 160 -8.31 22.90 7.74
C GLY A 160 -8.23 22.17 6.38
N PRO A 161 -7.79 22.90 5.33
CA PRO A 161 -7.72 22.31 3.99
C PRO A 161 -6.69 21.17 3.90
N TYR A 162 -5.53 21.32 4.48
CA TYR A 162 -4.51 20.28 4.61
C TYR A 162 -4.54 19.72 6.04
N MET A 163 -4.58 18.40 6.15
CA MET A 163 -4.75 17.75 7.43
C MET A 163 -3.46 17.08 7.92
N ASN A 164 -3.31 17.01 9.23
CA ASN A 164 -2.29 16.20 9.89
C ASN A 164 -2.88 14.99 10.62
N VAL A 165 -4.19 14.84 10.62
CA VAL A 165 -4.89 13.79 11.35
C VAL A 165 -4.49 12.41 10.88
N ILE A 166 -4.21 11.52 11.82
CA ILE A 166 -4.07 10.09 11.62
C ILE A 166 -5.33 9.43 12.20
N GLN A 167 -6.01 8.65 11.39
CA GLN A 167 -7.20 7.90 11.77
C GLN A 167 -6.95 6.39 11.65
N TYR A 168 -7.64 5.57 12.42
CA TYR A 168 -7.50 4.13 12.37
C TYR A 168 -8.82 3.39 12.51
N PHE A 169 -8.83 2.17 12.04
CA PHE A 169 -9.89 1.18 12.26
C PHE A 169 -9.32 -0.21 12.56
N GLN A 170 -10.12 -1.05 13.18
CA GLN A 170 -9.77 -2.46 13.43
C GLN A 170 -10.19 -3.28 12.22
N MET A 171 -9.25 -3.97 11.55
CA MET A 171 -9.53 -4.73 10.33
C MET A 171 -10.35 -6.00 10.51
N ALA A 172 -10.66 -6.38 11.76
CA ALA A 172 -11.46 -7.57 12.05
C ALA A 172 -12.98 -7.30 12.02
N THR A 173 -13.39 -6.06 12.32
CA THR A 173 -14.82 -5.67 12.48
C THR A 173 -15.11 -4.40 11.72
N THR A 174 -16.26 -4.38 11.02
CA THR A 174 -16.77 -3.19 10.35
C THR A 174 -17.05 -2.05 11.34
N GLY A 175 -16.88 -0.83 10.90
CA GLY A 175 -17.15 0.36 11.70
C GLY A 175 -16.33 1.56 11.24
N ASN A 176 -16.67 2.72 11.78
CA ASN A 176 -16.02 3.96 11.43
C ASN A 176 -14.63 4.08 12.03
N MET A 177 -13.80 4.92 11.42
CA MET A 177 -12.48 5.26 11.95
C MET A 177 -12.59 6.05 13.25
N SER A 178 -11.56 5.92 14.05
CA SER A 178 -11.34 6.70 15.27
C SER A 178 -10.04 7.48 15.14
N ASP A 179 -9.93 8.54 15.94
CA ASP A 179 -8.70 9.31 16.06
C ASP A 179 -7.55 8.46 16.59
N PHE A 180 -6.39 8.57 15.95
CA PHE A 180 -5.16 7.92 16.34
C PHE A 180 -4.13 8.90 16.91
N GLY A 181 -4.05 10.10 16.35
CA GLY A 181 -3.09 11.14 16.63
C GLY A 181 -2.80 11.97 15.39
N ASP A 182 -1.66 12.68 15.36
CA ASP A 182 -1.31 13.61 14.30
C ASP A 182 0.04 13.33 13.67
N LEU A 183 0.19 13.66 12.38
CA LEU A 183 1.47 13.84 11.71
C LEU A 183 2.19 15.07 12.27
N VAL A 184 3.49 15.14 12.03
CA VAL A 184 4.31 16.30 12.47
C VAL A 184 3.87 17.60 11.79
N HIS A 185 3.42 17.50 10.54
CA HIS A 185 2.94 18.65 9.75
C HIS A 185 1.68 18.32 8.96
N THR A 186 0.83 19.33 8.75
CA THR A 186 -0.31 19.23 7.83
C THR A 186 0.18 19.03 6.41
N ARG A 187 -0.35 18.02 5.71
CA ARG A 187 -0.03 17.76 4.31
C ARG A 187 -1.07 16.87 3.65
N ARG A 188 -1.07 16.85 2.34
CA ARG A 188 -1.80 15.87 1.54
C ARG A 188 -0.83 14.93 0.84
N GLN A 189 -1.25 13.69 0.71
CA GLN A 189 -0.58 12.66 -0.07
C GLN A 189 -1.54 11.52 -0.29
N HIS A 190 -1.59 10.95 -1.47
CA HIS A 190 -2.49 9.85 -1.76
C HIS A 190 -1.73 8.55 -2.03
N GLY A 191 -2.45 7.44 -1.93
CA GLY A 191 -1.97 6.14 -2.31
C GLY A 191 -1.85 5.16 -1.16
N SER A 192 -0.92 4.26 -1.28
CA SER A 192 -0.59 3.24 -0.29
C SER A 192 0.84 3.38 0.16
N ASN A 193 1.07 3.14 1.44
CA ASN A 193 2.41 3.18 2.02
C ASN A 193 2.77 1.85 2.67
N GLY A 194 4.05 1.53 2.57
CA GLY A 194 4.63 0.37 3.24
C GLY A 194 4.73 0.57 4.75
N SER A 195 4.82 -0.52 5.46
CA SER A 195 4.90 -0.56 6.91
C SER A 195 5.58 -1.84 7.39
N SER A 196 6.06 -1.82 8.63
CA SER A 196 6.38 -3.05 9.38
C SER A 196 5.19 -3.43 10.27
N THR A 197 5.29 -4.51 11.01
CA THR A 197 4.25 -4.93 11.96
C THR A 197 3.95 -3.89 13.04
N THR A 198 4.88 -2.96 13.31
CA THR A 198 4.78 -1.96 14.38
C THR A 198 4.86 -0.52 13.91
N ARG A 199 5.42 -0.24 12.74
CA ARG A 199 5.70 1.11 12.25
C ARG A 199 5.07 1.34 10.88
N GLY A 200 4.35 2.44 10.74
CA GLY A 200 3.89 3.00 9.47
C GLY A 200 4.69 4.24 9.09
N PHE A 201 4.75 4.56 7.81
CA PHE A 201 5.55 5.68 7.29
C PHE A 201 4.72 6.51 6.33
N VAL A 202 4.92 7.82 6.37
CA VAL A 202 4.37 8.78 5.42
C VAL A 202 5.54 9.62 4.90
N ALA A 203 5.84 9.54 3.61
CA ALA A 203 7.00 10.17 3.01
C ALA A 203 6.62 11.15 1.90
N GLY A 204 7.19 12.36 1.88
CA GLY A 204 6.88 13.39 0.91
C GLY A 204 5.49 14.01 1.10
N GLY A 205 4.89 14.46 0.02
CA GLY A 205 3.58 15.08 -0.01
C GLY A 205 3.62 16.58 -0.27
N GLN A 206 2.45 17.20 -0.28
CA GLN A 206 2.31 18.65 -0.45
C GLN A 206 1.90 19.30 0.88
N TYR A 207 2.65 20.31 1.29
CA TYR A 207 2.50 21.05 2.53
C TYR A 207 2.04 22.48 2.28
N ASP A 208 1.17 23.00 3.11
CA ASP A 208 0.69 24.39 3.03
C ASP A 208 0.99 25.16 4.32
N GLY A 209 2.26 25.20 4.70
CA GLY A 209 2.69 25.91 5.91
C GLY A 209 2.97 27.41 5.75
N SER A 210 2.98 27.92 4.51
CA SER A 210 3.37 29.31 4.20
C SER A 210 2.40 30.04 3.27
N GLY A 211 1.20 29.48 3.01
CA GLY A 211 0.22 30.06 2.08
C GLY A 211 0.50 29.80 0.60
N ALA A 212 1.57 29.07 0.29
CA ALA A 212 1.83 28.52 -1.04
C ALA A 212 2.20 27.05 -0.88
N ALA A 213 1.42 26.17 -1.49
CA ALA A 213 1.66 24.74 -1.43
C ALA A 213 3.05 24.40 -1.97
N SER A 214 3.85 23.73 -1.16
CA SER A 214 5.20 23.30 -1.52
C SER A 214 5.35 21.80 -1.33
N TYR A 215 6.09 21.14 -2.20
CA TYR A 215 6.46 19.75 -2.04
C TYR A 215 7.51 19.62 -0.94
N VAL A 216 7.48 18.48 -0.27
CA VAL A 216 8.38 18.21 0.87
C VAL A 216 9.05 16.85 0.73
N ASN A 217 10.19 16.70 1.42
CA ASN A 217 10.94 15.44 1.47
C ASN A 217 10.83 14.74 2.84
N MET A 218 10.05 15.26 3.76
CA MET A 218 9.94 14.73 5.13
C MET A 218 9.36 13.33 5.16
N ILE A 219 9.88 12.50 6.06
CA ILE A 219 9.34 11.20 6.43
C ILE A 219 8.85 11.25 7.87
N ASP A 220 7.57 10.99 8.09
CA ASP A 220 6.99 10.75 9.41
C ASP A 220 6.87 9.27 9.69
N MET A 221 7.14 8.87 10.94
CA MET A 221 6.98 7.50 11.42
C MET A 221 5.91 7.44 12.52
N ILE A 222 5.01 6.48 12.39
CA ILE A 222 3.90 6.22 13.28
C ILE A 222 4.11 4.87 13.97
N THR A 223 4.02 4.82 15.30
CA THR A 223 3.99 3.56 16.05
C THR A 223 2.58 3.01 16.04
N MET A 224 2.25 2.07 15.15
CA MET A 224 0.87 1.60 14.92
C MET A 224 0.25 0.81 16.07
N THR A 225 1.06 0.34 17.02
CA THR A 225 0.57 -0.49 18.15
C THR A 225 -0.03 0.32 19.29
N THR A 226 0.33 1.60 19.40
CA THR A 226 -0.14 2.51 20.46
C THR A 226 -0.64 3.81 19.83
N LEU A 227 -1.73 4.35 20.36
CA LEU A 227 -2.21 5.67 19.92
C LEU A 227 -1.18 6.75 20.24
N GLY A 228 -1.09 7.75 19.40
CA GLY A 228 -0.22 8.91 19.58
C GLY A 228 0.28 9.49 18.27
N ASN A 229 0.93 10.63 18.37
CA ASN A 229 1.41 11.39 17.23
C ASN A 229 2.62 10.72 16.55
N ALA A 230 2.76 11.00 15.26
CA ALA A 230 3.96 10.66 14.50
C ALA A 230 5.19 11.42 15.02
N ILE A 231 6.33 10.88 14.70
CA ILE A 231 7.62 11.55 14.92
C ILE A 231 8.34 11.71 13.57
N SER A 232 9.18 12.75 13.46
CA SER A 232 10.07 12.88 12.31
C SER A 232 11.06 11.72 12.29
N PHE A 233 11.17 11.06 11.12
CA PHE A 233 12.05 9.92 10.93
C PHE A 233 13.32 10.27 10.16
N GLY A 234 13.22 11.11 9.15
CA GLY A 234 14.27 11.55 8.25
C GLY A 234 13.67 12.15 6.99
N ASP A 235 14.43 12.16 5.91
CA ASP A 235 14.04 12.75 4.63
C ASP A 235 14.28 11.78 3.48
N ILE A 236 13.44 11.84 2.44
CA ILE A 236 13.71 11.27 1.12
C ILE A 236 14.70 12.18 0.36
N THR A 237 15.26 11.67 -0.73
CA THR A 237 16.36 12.37 -1.45
C THR A 237 15.91 13.61 -2.23
N ALA A 238 14.61 13.79 -2.48
CA ALA A 238 14.05 14.94 -3.19
C ALA A 238 12.64 15.30 -2.71
N ASP A 239 12.32 16.59 -2.75
CA ASP A 239 10.95 17.05 -2.51
C ASP A 239 10.00 16.49 -3.56
N CYS A 240 8.88 15.89 -3.15
CA CYS A 240 7.88 15.38 -4.09
C CYS A 240 6.48 15.27 -3.51
N ASP A 241 5.47 15.30 -4.39
CA ASP A 241 4.08 14.93 -4.12
C ASP A 241 3.78 13.58 -4.78
N GLY A 242 2.88 12.81 -4.19
CA GLY A 242 2.45 11.52 -4.74
C GLY A 242 3.50 10.41 -4.64
N ALA A 243 4.41 10.48 -3.65
CA ALA A 243 5.29 9.37 -3.32
C ALA A 243 4.49 8.19 -2.79
N ASN A 244 4.81 7.00 -3.25
CA ASN A 244 4.18 5.77 -2.81
C ASN A 244 5.24 4.78 -2.35
N SER A 245 4.88 3.89 -1.46
CA SER A 245 5.87 2.94 -0.94
C SER A 245 5.31 1.54 -0.75
N ALA A 246 6.23 0.59 -0.73
CA ALA A 246 5.98 -0.81 -0.46
C ALA A 246 7.11 -1.35 0.42
N SER A 247 6.91 -2.45 1.14
CA SER A 247 7.89 -2.91 2.13
C SER A 247 7.88 -4.42 2.33
N ASP A 248 9.04 -4.95 2.72
CA ASP A 248 9.09 -6.18 3.49
C ASP A 248 9.02 -5.87 5.00
N ALA A 249 9.35 -6.82 5.86
CA ALA A 249 9.32 -6.62 7.31
C ALA A 249 10.37 -5.63 7.85
N THR A 250 11.38 -5.26 7.06
CA THR A 250 12.58 -4.53 7.50
C THR A 250 12.87 -3.28 6.68
N ARG A 251 12.61 -3.32 5.39
CA ARG A 251 12.95 -2.27 4.43
C ARG A 251 11.70 -1.67 3.80
N LEU A 252 11.65 -0.36 3.77
CA LEU A 252 10.69 0.42 3.00
C LEU A 252 11.34 0.85 1.68
N VAL A 253 10.66 0.63 0.57
CA VAL A 253 11.03 1.12 -0.77
C VAL A 253 10.01 2.17 -1.18
N ILE A 254 10.47 3.33 -1.62
CA ILE A 254 9.65 4.52 -1.89
C ILE A 254 9.88 4.94 -3.34
N SER A 255 8.87 4.83 -4.18
CA SER A 255 8.85 5.44 -5.50
C SER A 255 8.45 6.90 -5.36
N LEU A 256 9.31 7.82 -5.79
CA LEU A 256 9.04 9.24 -5.71
C LEU A 256 8.05 9.66 -6.79
N GLY A 257 7.26 10.69 -6.47
CA GLY A 257 6.20 11.19 -7.35
C GLY A 257 6.61 12.42 -8.15
N ALA A 258 5.72 13.42 -8.22
CA ALA A 258 5.99 14.67 -8.90
C ALA A 258 6.97 15.54 -8.10
N GLY A 259 8.01 16.03 -8.75
CA GLY A 259 8.94 17.01 -8.17
C GLY A 259 8.44 18.45 -8.36
N PRO A 260 9.09 19.42 -7.68
CA PRO A 260 8.80 20.84 -7.90
C PRO A 260 9.18 21.27 -9.32
N SER A 261 8.49 22.30 -9.81
CA SER A 261 8.75 22.86 -11.16
C SER A 261 10.25 23.14 -11.40
N PRO A 262 10.82 22.77 -12.55
CA PRO A 262 10.18 22.24 -13.77
C PRO A 262 9.99 20.71 -13.83
N LEU A 263 10.08 19.99 -12.74
CA LEU A 263 9.97 18.54 -12.64
C LEU A 263 8.52 18.08 -12.34
N ASP A 264 7.53 18.86 -12.73
CA ASP A 264 6.12 18.75 -12.34
C ASP A 264 5.45 17.39 -12.67
N TYR A 265 6.08 16.53 -13.46
CA TYR A 265 5.42 15.34 -14.04
C TYR A 265 6.17 14.03 -13.77
N GLY A 266 6.68 13.89 -12.59
CA GLY A 266 7.24 12.63 -12.13
C GLY A 266 8.76 12.59 -12.10
N LEU A 267 9.23 11.94 -11.07
CA LEU A 267 10.62 11.53 -10.89
C LEU A 267 10.68 10.02 -11.18
N ASN A 268 11.84 9.54 -11.66
CA ASN A 268 12.09 8.10 -11.79
C ASN A 268 12.83 7.52 -10.57
N ILE A 269 13.09 8.32 -9.56
CA ILE A 269 13.89 7.96 -8.41
C ILE A 269 13.13 6.99 -7.49
N ILE A 270 13.80 5.94 -7.09
CA ILE A 270 13.36 5.03 -6.03
C ILE A 270 14.30 5.19 -4.85
N ASN A 271 13.76 5.42 -3.68
CA ASN A 271 14.49 5.49 -2.42
C ASN A 271 14.22 4.25 -1.56
N TYR A 272 15.07 4.04 -0.55
CA TYR A 272 14.79 3.05 0.49
C TYR A 272 15.29 3.50 1.87
N LEU A 273 14.70 2.93 2.90
CA LEU A 273 15.17 3.07 4.28
C LEU A 273 15.02 1.76 5.05
N THR A 274 15.81 1.64 6.12
CA THR A 274 15.65 0.56 7.10
C THR A 274 14.67 1.03 8.17
N MET A 275 13.51 0.39 8.27
CA MET A 275 12.41 0.84 9.13
C MET A 275 12.73 0.81 10.64
N ALA A 276 13.73 0.03 11.06
CA ALA A 276 14.10 -0.08 12.46
C ALA A 276 14.94 1.10 12.96
N THR A 277 15.68 1.78 12.07
CA THR A 277 16.69 2.78 12.42
C THR A 277 16.31 4.14 11.83
N GLN A 278 16.12 5.15 12.68
CA GLN A 278 15.83 6.52 12.24
C GLN A 278 16.99 7.07 11.40
N GLY A 279 16.64 7.76 10.30
CA GLY A 279 17.60 8.38 9.39
C GLY A 279 16.99 8.66 8.03
N ASN A 280 17.74 9.35 7.20
CA ASN A 280 17.32 9.67 5.83
C ASN A 280 17.29 8.42 4.95
N ALA A 281 16.40 8.45 3.97
CA ALA A 281 16.37 7.45 2.92
C ALA A 281 17.63 7.56 2.03
N SER A 282 18.00 6.45 1.44
CA SER A 282 19.10 6.36 0.48
C SER A 282 18.54 6.04 -0.90
N ASP A 283 19.31 6.35 -1.92
CA ASP A 283 19.01 5.96 -3.28
C ASP A 283 18.98 4.44 -3.43
N PHE A 284 17.92 3.93 -4.07
CA PHE A 284 17.74 2.52 -4.37
C PHE A 284 18.05 2.20 -5.83
N GLY A 285 17.70 3.08 -6.75
CA GLY A 285 17.75 2.97 -8.19
C GLY A 285 16.60 3.75 -8.84
N ASP A 286 16.31 3.48 -10.09
CA ASP A 286 15.32 4.19 -10.88
C ASP A 286 14.15 3.28 -11.31
N SER A 287 12.94 3.84 -11.45
CA SER A 287 11.82 3.22 -12.15
C SER A 287 12.06 3.23 -13.66
N THR A 288 11.37 2.35 -14.38
CA THR A 288 11.55 2.24 -15.85
C THR A 288 11.15 3.50 -16.60
N SER A 289 10.31 4.33 -16.01
CA SER A 289 9.90 5.65 -16.52
C SER A 289 9.65 6.62 -15.38
N LYS A 290 9.39 7.87 -15.74
CA LYS A 290 8.98 8.89 -14.77
C LYS A 290 7.50 8.74 -14.49
N TYR A 291 7.15 8.58 -13.22
CA TYR A 291 5.76 8.45 -12.80
C TYR A 291 5.43 9.39 -11.65
N THR A 292 4.18 9.83 -11.61
CA THR A 292 3.54 10.31 -10.39
C THR A 292 2.31 9.47 -10.13
N SER A 293 1.99 9.25 -8.86
CA SER A 293 0.80 8.51 -8.44
C SER A 293 0.77 7.06 -8.96
N SER A 294 1.88 6.35 -8.74
CA SER A 294 2.03 4.92 -8.99
C SER A 294 2.05 4.18 -7.65
N PRO A 295 0.89 3.76 -7.12
CA PRO A 295 0.82 3.12 -5.80
C PRO A 295 1.54 1.78 -5.78
N GLY A 296 2.11 1.48 -4.62
CA GLY A 296 2.91 0.30 -4.40
C GLY A 296 2.24 -0.75 -3.53
N THR A 297 2.54 -2.01 -3.80
CA THR A 297 2.26 -3.15 -2.93
C THR A 297 3.42 -4.15 -2.99
N SER A 298 3.45 -5.12 -2.10
CA SER A 298 4.62 -6.00 -1.98
C SER A 298 4.29 -7.38 -1.42
N ASN A 299 5.25 -8.27 -1.59
CA ASN A 299 5.44 -9.43 -0.74
C ASN A 299 6.83 -9.33 -0.06
N SER A 300 7.27 -10.37 0.63
CA SER A 300 8.57 -10.38 1.32
C SER A 300 9.80 -10.26 0.41
N VAL A 301 9.63 -10.30 -0.91
CA VAL A 301 10.75 -10.31 -1.89
C VAL A 301 10.67 -9.12 -2.84
N ARG A 302 9.47 -8.82 -3.35
CA ARG A 302 9.25 -7.83 -4.40
C ARG A 302 8.33 -6.71 -3.96
N ALA A 303 8.70 -5.49 -4.29
CA ALA A 303 7.80 -4.34 -4.35
C ALA A 303 7.37 -4.14 -5.80
N VAL A 304 6.08 -3.93 -6.04
CA VAL A 304 5.49 -3.64 -7.35
C VAL A 304 4.78 -2.30 -7.29
N PHE A 305 4.93 -1.49 -8.34
CA PHE A 305 4.32 -0.17 -8.50
C PHE A 305 3.60 -0.13 -9.82
N GLY A 306 2.35 0.32 -9.87
CA GLY A 306 1.54 0.18 -11.09
C GLY A 306 0.81 1.43 -11.52
N GLY A 307 0.75 1.66 -12.83
CA GLY A 307 0.10 2.81 -13.45
C GLY A 307 0.82 4.12 -13.20
N GLY A 308 0.05 5.21 -13.11
CA GLY A 308 0.61 6.54 -12.92
C GLY A 308 0.54 7.40 -14.18
N ARG A 309 1.12 8.57 -14.11
CA ARG A 309 1.18 9.48 -15.26
C ARG A 309 2.51 10.23 -15.32
N ASP A 310 2.87 10.63 -16.50
CA ASP A 310 3.83 11.69 -16.82
C ASP A 310 3.17 12.79 -17.66
N ASN A 311 3.92 13.67 -18.23
CA ASN A 311 3.41 14.64 -19.19
C ASN A 311 3.82 14.24 -20.62
N PRO A 312 2.88 13.93 -21.55
CA PRO A 312 1.41 14.19 -21.43
C PRO A 312 0.55 12.95 -21.15
N GLY A 313 1.10 11.81 -20.69
CA GLY A 313 0.42 10.52 -20.79
C GLY A 313 0.02 9.86 -19.47
N TYR A 314 -0.79 8.82 -19.60
CA TYR A 314 -1.11 7.86 -18.56
C TYR A 314 -0.42 6.53 -18.89
N HIS A 315 -0.02 5.79 -17.89
CA HIS A 315 0.69 4.52 -18.04
C HIS A 315 -0.15 3.34 -17.53
N ASN A 316 0.05 2.19 -18.15
CA ASN A 316 -0.42 0.90 -17.66
C ASN A 316 0.72 0.03 -17.12
N THR A 317 1.96 0.48 -17.25
CA THR A 317 3.14 -0.27 -16.83
C THR A 317 3.10 -0.59 -15.34
N ILE A 318 3.49 -1.80 -14.99
CA ILE A 318 3.76 -2.22 -13.63
C ILE A 318 5.26 -2.49 -13.54
N ASP A 319 5.94 -1.77 -12.67
CA ASP A 319 7.35 -1.96 -12.37
C ASP A 319 7.53 -2.79 -11.10
N TYR A 320 8.64 -3.52 -11.01
CA TYR A 320 9.02 -4.17 -9.75
C TYR A 320 10.49 -4.02 -9.42
N VAL A 321 10.79 -4.10 -8.14
CA VAL A 321 12.14 -4.21 -7.60
C VAL A 321 12.24 -5.37 -6.62
N THR A 322 13.43 -5.93 -6.47
CA THR A 322 13.74 -6.89 -5.40
C THR A 322 14.12 -6.11 -4.14
N ILE A 323 13.31 -6.13 -3.10
CA ILE A 323 13.44 -5.25 -1.91
C ILE A 323 14.83 -5.38 -1.24
N ALA A 324 15.39 -6.58 -1.19
CA ALA A 324 16.65 -6.84 -0.49
C ALA A 324 17.89 -6.25 -1.18
N THR A 325 17.84 -5.99 -2.49
CA THR A 325 18.99 -5.53 -3.28
C THR A 325 18.68 -4.26 -4.04
N THR A 326 19.51 -3.23 -3.89
CA THR A 326 19.39 -1.98 -4.66
C THR A 326 19.66 -2.22 -6.16
N GLY A 327 19.00 -1.43 -6.98
CA GLY A 327 19.10 -1.47 -8.45
C GLY A 327 17.81 -0.93 -9.09
N ASP A 328 17.87 -0.72 -10.38
CA ASP A 328 16.75 -0.18 -11.14
C ASP A 328 15.60 -1.17 -11.22
N ALA A 329 14.41 -0.63 -11.34
CA ALA A 329 13.19 -1.41 -11.52
C ALA A 329 13.21 -2.14 -12.88
N THR A 330 12.51 -3.24 -12.91
CA THR A 330 12.30 -4.04 -14.10
C THR A 330 10.81 -4.07 -14.41
N ASP A 331 10.47 -4.10 -15.67
CA ASP A 331 9.09 -4.28 -16.14
C ASP A 331 8.53 -5.60 -15.60
N PHE A 332 7.37 -5.50 -14.95
CA PHE A 332 6.61 -6.64 -14.42
C PHE A 332 5.54 -7.10 -15.40
N GLY A 333 4.93 -6.16 -16.13
CA GLY A 333 3.79 -6.31 -17.03
C GLY A 333 2.89 -5.09 -17.00
N ASP A 334 1.65 -5.21 -17.45
CA ASP A 334 0.74 -4.10 -17.63
C ASP A 334 -0.56 -4.26 -16.84
N LEU A 335 -1.14 -3.14 -16.39
CA LEU A 335 -2.54 -3.02 -16.00
C LEU A 335 -3.45 -3.23 -17.21
N THR A 336 -4.72 -3.54 -16.97
CA THR A 336 -5.73 -3.71 -18.03
C THR A 336 -6.02 -2.41 -18.81
N SER A 337 -5.73 -1.26 -18.23
CA SER A 337 -5.87 0.07 -18.88
C SER A 337 -4.88 1.09 -18.32
N GLN A 338 -4.50 2.04 -19.17
CA GLN A 338 -3.66 3.18 -18.76
C GLN A 338 -4.42 4.11 -17.83
N ARG A 339 -3.86 4.37 -16.64
CA ARG A 339 -4.47 5.28 -15.65
C ARG A 339 -3.52 5.66 -14.53
N VAL A 340 -3.80 6.77 -13.87
CA VAL A 340 -3.38 6.98 -12.49
C VAL A 340 -4.17 5.98 -11.66
N VAL A 341 -3.49 5.17 -10.87
CA VAL A 341 -4.13 4.28 -9.89
C VAL A 341 -4.27 5.04 -8.57
N ASN A 342 -5.37 4.87 -7.88
CA ASN A 342 -5.61 5.57 -6.62
C ASN A 342 -4.79 5.00 -5.48
N ALA A 343 -4.82 3.69 -5.33
CA ALA A 343 -4.14 2.99 -4.25
C ALA A 343 -3.87 1.53 -4.63
N ALA A 344 -3.04 0.86 -3.87
CA ALA A 344 -2.84 -0.57 -3.98
C ALA A 344 -2.99 -1.25 -2.62
N ALA A 345 -3.35 -2.52 -2.65
CA ALA A 345 -3.56 -3.35 -1.48
C ALA A 345 -2.96 -4.74 -1.74
N GLY A 346 -2.23 -5.29 -0.78
CA GLY A 346 -1.61 -6.61 -0.94
C GLY A 346 -1.71 -7.45 0.31
N ASP A 347 -1.93 -8.75 0.13
CA ASP A 347 -2.12 -9.69 1.23
C ASP A 347 -0.82 -10.21 1.86
N ALA A 348 0.32 -9.63 1.49
CA ALA A 348 1.65 -10.11 1.87
C ALA A 348 2.69 -9.00 2.11
N HIS A 349 2.24 -7.78 2.40
CA HIS A 349 3.14 -6.63 2.63
C HIS A 349 3.83 -6.70 4.02
N GLY A 350 4.87 -5.89 4.20
CA GLY A 350 5.71 -5.91 5.42
C GLY A 350 4.98 -5.69 6.74
N GLY A 351 3.88 -4.96 6.75
CA GLY A 351 3.02 -4.77 7.93
C GLY A 351 2.35 -6.05 8.42
N LEU A 352 2.29 -7.09 7.61
CA LEU A 352 1.76 -8.41 7.97
C LEU A 352 2.85 -9.34 8.54
N GLY A 353 4.11 -8.91 8.57
CA GLY A 353 5.24 -9.68 9.07
C GLY A 353 5.79 -10.68 8.07
N SER A 354 5.69 -10.36 6.80
CA SER A 354 6.24 -11.15 5.68
C SER A 354 7.74 -10.89 5.48
#